data_2992f3140611f294b108708527335398
#
_entry.id   2992f3140611f294b108708527335398
#
_cell.length_a   1.000
_cell.length_b   1.000
_cell.length_c   1.000
_cell.angle_alpha   90.00
_cell.angle_beta   90.00
_cell.angle_gamma   90.00
#
_symmetry.space_group_name_H-M   'P 1'
#
loop_
_entity.id
_entity.type
_entity.pdbx_description
1 polymer ?
#
loop_
_entity_poly.entity_id
_entity_poly.type
_entity_poly.pdbx_seq_one_letter_code
_entity_poly.pdbx_strand_id
1 'polypeptide(L)'
;MDRSWTPSRWRDLPAEQQPEWPDPHVLDQTLKSLSALPPLVFAGEARSLQRALAEVSAGEAFLLQAGDCAESFHDFTADSIRDKLKVILQMAVVLTYGAGVPVVKLGRIAGQFAKPRSSATEFVDGQWLPSFRGHVVNDDEPTLAGRTPDPTRMLTAYHQSASTLNLLRAFTKGGFADLSQVHTWNQQFVAGSPGGQHYDALAAEIDRALRFMRACGINLGGEASLQQVDFWTSHEGLILSYEEAMTRRDSLTGDWYDTSAHLVWVGERTRHPGGAHVDFLSGLSNPVAAKIGPDATPADVVGLCAALDPDRTPGRLTLITRLGAGRAPAILPGLLAAVRDAGHPVVWACDPMHGNTFTGQGGRKTRHFDHVLAEIREFFAVCRAAGAWPGGVHVELTGDNVTECLGGADEVLENQLELRYTTTCDPRLNASQSLDLAFHVADLLRGH
;
A
#
# COMPACT_ATOMS: atom_id res chain seq x y z
N MET A 1 -7.64 24.13 -7.56
CA MET A 1 -8.07 23.12 -8.55
C MET A 1 -8.56 23.80 -9.82
N ASP A 2 -8.11 23.31 -10.98
CA ASP A 2 -8.61 23.79 -12.28
C ASP A 2 -10.12 23.50 -12.36
N ARG A 3 -10.96 24.54 -12.44
CA ARG A 3 -12.42 24.40 -12.57
C ARG A 3 -12.87 23.74 -13.87
N SER A 4 -11.96 23.52 -14.81
CA SER A 4 -12.22 22.83 -16.08
C SER A 4 -12.00 21.31 -16.01
N TRP A 5 -11.42 20.79 -14.92
CA TRP A 5 -11.14 19.37 -14.79
C TRP A 5 -12.45 18.53 -14.66
N THR A 6 -12.47 17.43 -15.38
CA THR A 6 -13.54 16.42 -15.29
C THR A 6 -12.93 15.02 -15.19
N PRO A 7 -13.62 14.05 -14.56
CA PRO A 7 -13.11 12.69 -14.44
C PRO A 7 -12.74 12.00 -15.77
N SER A 8 -13.29 12.46 -16.89
CA SER A 8 -13.04 11.90 -18.23
C SER A 8 -11.91 12.59 -19.01
N ARG A 9 -11.32 13.67 -18.49
CA ARG A 9 -10.30 14.48 -19.20
C ARG A 9 -9.05 13.67 -19.57
N TRP A 10 -8.70 12.66 -18.78
CA TRP A 10 -7.57 11.77 -19.04
C TRP A 10 -7.64 11.07 -20.41
N ARG A 11 -8.85 10.93 -21.00
CA ARG A 11 -9.06 10.25 -22.29
C ARG A 11 -8.41 10.96 -23.47
N ASP A 12 -8.13 12.24 -23.31
CA ASP A 12 -7.47 13.08 -24.31
C ASP A 12 -5.95 13.11 -24.14
N LEU A 13 -5.38 12.37 -23.16
CA LEU A 13 -3.99 12.36 -22.80
C LEU A 13 -3.34 10.99 -23.04
N PRO A 14 -2.00 10.92 -23.16
CA PRO A 14 -1.30 9.64 -23.24
C PRO A 14 -1.56 8.78 -22.00
N ALA A 15 -2.24 7.66 -22.18
CA ALA A 15 -2.64 6.74 -21.11
C ALA A 15 -1.87 5.43 -21.21
N GLU A 16 -0.75 5.34 -20.52
CA GLU A 16 0.07 4.14 -20.46
C GLU A 16 -0.62 3.03 -19.64
N GLN A 17 -0.20 1.79 -19.84
CA GLN A 17 -0.67 0.62 -19.06
C GLN A 17 -2.19 0.35 -19.14
N GLN A 18 -2.93 1.01 -20.03
CA GLN A 18 -4.35 0.67 -20.20
C GLN A 18 -4.51 -0.65 -20.99
N PRO A 19 -5.49 -1.50 -20.61
CA PRO A 19 -5.81 -2.68 -21.39
C PRO A 19 -6.54 -2.31 -22.69
N GLU A 20 -6.26 -3.10 -23.74
CA GLU A 20 -7.06 -3.07 -24.96
C GLU A 20 -8.29 -3.95 -24.77
N TRP A 21 -9.45 -3.32 -24.56
CA TRP A 21 -10.69 -4.03 -24.33
C TRP A 21 -11.25 -4.55 -25.66
N PRO A 22 -11.50 -5.87 -25.79
CA PRO A 22 -11.93 -6.48 -27.07
C PRO A 22 -13.30 -5.97 -27.57
N ASP A 23 -14.20 -5.63 -26.65
CA ASP A 23 -15.55 -5.18 -26.96
C ASP A 23 -15.86 -3.85 -26.25
N PRO A 24 -15.84 -2.72 -27.00
CA PRO A 24 -16.17 -1.41 -26.47
C PRO A 24 -17.61 -1.28 -25.93
N HIS A 25 -18.54 -2.08 -26.45
CA HIS A 25 -19.93 -2.04 -25.99
C HIS A 25 -20.08 -2.69 -24.63
N VAL A 26 -19.42 -3.84 -24.41
CA VAL A 26 -19.38 -4.48 -23.08
C VAL A 26 -18.68 -3.58 -22.07
N LEU A 27 -17.58 -2.91 -22.48
CA LEU A 27 -16.92 -1.91 -21.63
C LEU A 27 -17.90 -0.79 -21.22
N ASP A 28 -18.59 -0.17 -22.17
CA ASP A 28 -19.53 0.92 -21.89
C ASP A 28 -20.66 0.49 -20.93
N GLN A 29 -21.22 -0.70 -21.15
CA GLN A 29 -22.24 -1.26 -20.24
C GLN A 29 -21.69 -1.51 -18.83
N THR A 30 -20.47 -2.03 -18.72
CA THR A 30 -19.80 -2.27 -17.44
C THR A 30 -19.56 -0.97 -16.70
N LEU A 31 -19.02 0.06 -17.36
CA LEU A 31 -18.77 1.36 -16.76
C LEU A 31 -20.04 2.07 -16.30
N LYS A 32 -21.13 1.98 -17.09
CA LYS A 32 -22.46 2.48 -16.69
C LYS A 32 -22.97 1.77 -15.44
N SER A 33 -22.80 0.46 -15.37
CA SER A 33 -23.18 -0.34 -14.20
C SER A 33 -22.40 0.10 -12.96
N LEU A 34 -21.06 0.20 -13.06
CA LEU A 34 -20.20 0.66 -11.97
C LEU A 34 -20.58 2.07 -11.49
N SER A 35 -20.84 2.99 -12.43
CA SER A 35 -21.22 4.36 -12.10
C SER A 35 -22.54 4.46 -11.33
N ALA A 36 -23.42 3.47 -11.48
CA ALA A 36 -24.69 3.38 -10.76
C ALA A 36 -24.58 2.71 -9.39
N LEU A 37 -23.48 2.01 -9.11
CA LEU A 37 -23.28 1.33 -7.83
C LEU A 37 -22.93 2.32 -6.71
N PRO A 38 -23.19 1.98 -5.42
CA PRO A 38 -22.79 2.79 -4.28
C PRO A 38 -21.27 3.03 -4.23
N PRO A 39 -20.82 4.15 -3.67
CA PRO A 39 -19.39 4.37 -3.41
C PRO A 39 -18.85 3.33 -2.42
N LEU A 40 -17.61 2.89 -2.61
CA LEU A 40 -16.93 1.98 -1.67
C LEU A 40 -16.46 2.72 -0.42
N VAL A 41 -15.98 3.95 -0.61
CA VAL A 41 -15.58 4.87 0.48
C VAL A 41 -16.23 6.24 0.31
N PHE A 42 -16.33 7.01 1.38
CA PHE A 42 -16.92 8.34 1.36
C PHE A 42 -15.85 9.44 1.45
N ALA A 43 -16.15 10.59 0.86
CA ALA A 43 -15.32 11.79 0.92
C ALA A 43 -14.90 12.17 2.35
N GLY A 44 -15.80 11.99 3.34
CA GLY A 44 -15.49 12.22 4.74
C GLY A 44 -14.38 11.31 5.30
N GLU A 45 -14.33 10.04 4.88
CA GLU A 45 -13.27 9.10 5.26
C GLU A 45 -11.94 9.49 4.60
N ALA A 46 -11.97 9.92 3.32
CA ALA A 46 -10.78 10.40 2.62
C ALA A 46 -10.21 11.68 3.28
N ARG A 47 -11.08 12.63 3.68
CA ARG A 47 -10.67 13.82 4.46
C ARG A 47 -10.10 13.45 5.84
N SER A 48 -10.60 12.39 6.48
CA SER A 48 -10.04 11.90 7.74
C SER A 48 -8.63 11.35 7.55
N LEU A 49 -8.42 10.54 6.48
CA LEU A 49 -7.09 10.06 6.11
C LEU A 49 -6.13 11.23 5.81
N GLN A 50 -6.59 12.25 5.08
CA GLN A 50 -5.75 13.42 4.75
C GLN A 50 -5.26 14.13 6.00
N ARG A 51 -6.12 14.30 7.03
CA ARG A 51 -5.69 14.87 8.32
C ARG A 51 -4.65 14.01 9.01
N ALA A 52 -4.85 12.70 9.05
CA ALA A 52 -3.88 11.78 9.63
C ALA A 52 -2.53 11.79 8.87
N LEU A 53 -2.56 11.92 7.54
CA LEU A 53 -1.34 12.07 6.74
C LEU A 53 -0.67 13.44 6.91
N ALA A 54 -1.43 14.48 7.25
CA ALA A 54 -0.86 15.78 7.61
C ALA A 54 -0.04 15.70 8.91
N GLU A 55 -0.50 14.93 9.90
CA GLU A 55 0.28 14.64 11.11
C GLU A 55 1.56 13.85 10.77
N VAL A 56 1.49 12.91 9.81
CA VAL A 56 2.68 12.22 9.32
C VAL A 56 3.67 13.19 8.68
N SER A 57 3.22 14.12 7.83
CA SER A 57 4.09 15.10 7.19
C SER A 57 4.72 16.07 8.19
N ALA A 58 4.08 16.30 9.34
CA ALA A 58 4.59 17.12 10.45
C ALA A 58 5.56 16.36 11.39
N GLY A 59 5.73 15.04 11.23
CA GLY A 59 6.53 14.21 12.12
C GLY A 59 5.81 13.77 13.39
N GLU A 60 4.51 13.95 13.46
CA GLU A 60 3.65 13.65 14.61
C GLU A 60 2.95 12.29 14.52
N ALA A 61 3.05 11.61 13.36
CA ALA A 61 2.55 10.26 13.12
C ALA A 61 3.48 9.49 12.17
N PHE A 62 3.24 8.19 12.02
CA PHE A 62 3.98 7.31 11.11
C PHE A 62 3.02 6.54 10.20
N LEU A 63 3.33 6.41 8.91
CA LEU A 63 2.51 5.69 7.93
C LEU A 63 2.96 4.23 7.80
N LEU A 64 2.06 3.30 8.07
CA LEU A 64 2.19 1.90 7.68
C LEU A 64 1.22 1.62 6.51
N GLN A 65 1.75 1.58 5.28
CA GLN A 65 0.99 1.17 4.10
C GLN A 65 1.38 -0.27 3.74
N ALA A 66 0.47 -1.22 3.90
CA ALA A 66 0.80 -2.64 3.81
C ALA A 66 -0.37 -3.49 3.27
N GLY A 67 -0.04 -4.61 2.62
CA GLY A 67 -1.00 -5.58 2.11
C GLY A 67 -0.54 -6.27 0.84
N ASP A 68 -1.45 -6.79 0.03
CA ASP A 68 -1.11 -7.60 -1.13
C ASP A 68 -0.31 -6.85 -2.21
N CYS A 69 0.48 -7.61 -2.95
CA CYS A 69 1.09 -7.16 -4.21
C CYS A 69 0.01 -6.88 -5.26
N ALA A 70 -0.81 -7.88 -5.53
CA ALA A 70 -2.08 -7.79 -6.25
C ALA A 70 -3.04 -8.79 -5.62
N GLU A 71 -4.25 -8.33 -5.30
CA GLU A 71 -5.30 -9.19 -4.77
C GLU A 71 -5.77 -10.18 -5.83
N SER A 72 -6.07 -11.42 -5.41
CA SER A 72 -6.60 -12.46 -6.27
C SER A 72 -8.10 -12.65 -6.03
N PHE A 73 -8.87 -12.85 -7.11
CA PHE A 73 -10.27 -13.24 -6.98
C PHE A 73 -10.45 -14.62 -6.35
N HIS A 74 -9.41 -15.46 -6.43
CA HIS A 74 -9.41 -16.82 -5.89
C HIS A 74 -9.14 -16.85 -4.38
N ASP A 75 -8.42 -15.85 -3.83
CA ASP A 75 -8.06 -15.76 -2.41
C ASP A 75 -9.08 -14.93 -1.60
N PHE A 76 -10.26 -14.68 -2.16
CA PHE A 76 -11.31 -13.89 -1.54
C PHE A 76 -12.05 -14.72 -0.49
N THR A 77 -11.49 -14.80 0.71
CA THR A 77 -12.07 -15.51 1.87
C THR A 77 -12.05 -14.63 3.12
N ALA A 78 -12.97 -14.90 4.06
CA ALA A 78 -13.00 -14.21 5.35
C ALA A 78 -11.69 -14.39 6.14
N ASP A 79 -11.08 -15.57 6.05
CA ASP A 79 -9.83 -15.89 6.74
C ASP A 79 -8.67 -15.10 6.15
N SER A 80 -8.52 -15.06 4.82
CA SER A 80 -7.47 -14.29 4.15
C SER A 80 -7.55 -12.78 4.50
N ILE A 81 -8.76 -12.20 4.48
CA ILE A 81 -8.99 -10.79 4.84
C ILE A 81 -8.63 -10.55 6.31
N ARG A 82 -9.12 -11.42 7.22
CA ARG A 82 -8.84 -11.35 8.66
C ARG A 82 -7.35 -11.44 8.96
N ASP A 83 -6.66 -12.39 8.35
CA ASP A 83 -5.26 -12.67 8.67
C ASP A 83 -4.32 -11.59 8.14
N LYS A 84 -4.60 -10.98 6.98
CA LYS A 84 -3.92 -9.77 6.51
C LYS A 84 -4.11 -8.59 7.46
N LEU A 85 -5.37 -8.33 7.86
CA LEU A 85 -5.65 -7.27 8.84
C LEU A 85 -4.92 -7.53 10.16
N LYS A 86 -4.91 -8.78 10.64
CA LYS A 86 -4.21 -9.17 11.87
C LYS A 86 -2.74 -8.80 11.81
N VAL A 87 -2.02 -9.16 10.75
CA VAL A 87 -0.59 -8.84 10.58
C VAL A 87 -0.37 -7.32 10.57
N ILE A 88 -1.18 -6.56 9.84
CA ILE A 88 -1.07 -5.10 9.79
C ILE A 88 -1.30 -4.48 11.18
N LEU A 89 -2.26 -4.96 11.94
CA LEU A 89 -2.52 -4.49 13.30
C LEU A 89 -1.37 -4.83 14.26
N GLN A 90 -0.81 -6.03 14.16
CA GLN A 90 0.36 -6.44 14.94
C GLN A 90 1.56 -5.53 14.66
N MET A 91 1.87 -5.29 13.38
CA MET A 91 2.92 -4.34 12.98
C MET A 91 2.65 -2.94 13.52
N ALA A 92 1.40 -2.45 13.41
CA ALA A 92 1.04 -1.12 13.87
C ALA A 92 1.25 -0.94 15.38
N VAL A 93 0.96 -1.94 16.21
CA VAL A 93 1.20 -1.89 17.66
C VAL A 93 2.70 -1.80 17.97
N VAL A 94 3.51 -2.63 17.30
CA VAL A 94 4.98 -2.60 17.45
C VAL A 94 5.54 -1.24 17.04
N LEU A 95 5.11 -0.73 15.90
CA LEU A 95 5.55 0.57 15.38
C LEU A 95 5.09 1.74 16.25
N THR A 96 3.84 1.73 16.73
CA THR A 96 3.33 2.78 17.64
C THR A 96 4.19 2.87 18.90
N TYR A 97 4.55 1.71 19.46
CA TYR A 97 5.42 1.69 20.64
C TYR A 97 6.85 2.18 20.31
N GLY A 98 7.40 1.76 19.15
CA GLY A 98 8.74 2.16 18.72
C GLY A 98 8.82 3.65 18.36
N ALA A 99 7.86 4.14 17.63
CA ALA A 99 7.80 5.54 17.17
C ALA A 99 7.46 6.53 18.29
N GLY A 100 6.71 6.09 19.30
CA GLY A 100 6.14 6.99 20.31
C GLY A 100 5.08 7.96 19.76
N VAL A 101 4.60 7.71 18.53
CA VAL A 101 3.56 8.49 17.83
C VAL A 101 2.50 7.55 17.24
N PRO A 102 1.30 8.06 16.91
CA PRO A 102 0.27 7.27 16.25
C PRO A 102 0.75 6.67 14.92
N VAL A 103 0.25 5.48 14.58
CA VAL A 103 0.49 4.84 13.29
C VAL A 103 -0.78 4.90 12.42
N VAL A 104 -0.68 5.54 11.26
CA VAL A 104 -1.71 5.56 10.22
C VAL A 104 -1.67 4.23 9.47
N LYS A 105 -2.74 3.45 9.58
CA LYS A 105 -2.87 2.11 8.97
C LYS A 105 -3.58 2.20 7.64
N LEU A 106 -2.83 2.06 6.54
CA LEU A 106 -3.32 2.16 5.18
C LEU A 106 -3.14 0.82 4.46
N GLY A 107 -4.23 0.09 4.24
CA GLY A 107 -4.19 -1.22 3.63
C GLY A 107 -4.03 -1.15 2.11
N ARG A 108 -3.17 -1.97 1.55
CA ARG A 108 -3.17 -2.36 0.12
C ARG A 108 -4.14 -3.53 0.00
N ILE A 109 -5.42 -3.24 0.12
CA ILE A 109 -6.52 -4.22 0.20
C ILE A 109 -7.83 -3.55 -0.24
N ALA A 110 -8.76 -4.34 -0.72
CA ALA A 110 -10.07 -3.90 -1.21
C ALA A 110 -9.98 -2.99 -2.44
N GLY A 111 -9.13 -3.37 -3.42
CA GLY A 111 -8.98 -2.62 -4.66
C GLY A 111 -7.68 -2.88 -5.42
N GLN A 112 -6.67 -3.50 -4.81
CA GLN A 112 -5.38 -3.73 -5.45
C GLN A 112 -5.44 -4.94 -6.40
N PHE A 113 -6.32 -4.94 -7.39
CA PHE A 113 -6.49 -6.03 -8.36
C PHE A 113 -5.76 -5.81 -9.69
N ALA A 114 -5.13 -4.66 -9.88
CA ALA A 114 -4.39 -4.32 -11.09
C ALA A 114 -2.88 -4.41 -10.89
N LYS A 115 -2.15 -4.75 -11.95
CA LYS A 115 -0.68 -4.82 -11.95
C LYS A 115 -0.10 -4.23 -13.23
N PRO A 116 0.81 -3.24 -13.16
CA PRO A 116 1.53 -2.74 -14.33
C PRO A 116 2.52 -3.79 -14.84
N ARG A 117 2.67 -3.88 -16.15
CA ARG A 117 3.56 -4.85 -16.80
C ARG A 117 4.59 -4.17 -17.69
N SER A 118 5.81 -4.69 -17.70
CA SER A 118 6.89 -4.20 -18.56
C SER A 118 6.77 -4.69 -20.01
N SER A 119 6.02 -5.78 -20.23
CA SER A 119 5.79 -6.37 -21.55
C SER A 119 4.30 -6.62 -21.77
N ALA A 120 3.85 -6.48 -23.00
CA ALA A 120 2.47 -6.80 -23.40
C ALA A 120 2.20 -8.32 -23.37
N THR A 121 3.26 -9.14 -23.54
CA THR A 121 3.17 -10.61 -23.53
C THR A 121 4.18 -11.21 -22.57
N GLU A 122 3.91 -12.43 -22.13
CA GLU A 122 4.80 -13.23 -21.30
C GLU A 122 4.83 -14.69 -21.80
N PHE A 123 5.95 -15.37 -21.60
CA PHE A 123 6.10 -16.77 -21.98
C PHE A 123 5.75 -17.67 -20.78
N VAL A 124 4.68 -18.43 -20.91
CA VAL A 124 4.15 -19.30 -19.85
C VAL A 124 3.79 -20.66 -20.47
N ASP A 125 4.19 -21.74 -19.83
CA ASP A 125 3.87 -23.13 -20.22
C ASP A 125 4.14 -23.43 -21.71
N GLY A 126 5.27 -22.90 -22.23
CA GLY A 126 5.71 -23.17 -23.60
C GLY A 126 5.04 -22.33 -24.69
N GLN A 127 4.24 -21.33 -24.32
CA GLN A 127 3.53 -20.46 -25.27
C GLN A 127 3.63 -18.98 -24.88
N TRP A 128 3.52 -18.10 -25.89
CA TRP A 128 3.40 -16.66 -25.68
C TRP A 128 1.94 -16.28 -25.47
N LEU A 129 1.64 -15.66 -24.33
CA LEU A 129 0.31 -15.20 -23.97
C LEU A 129 0.33 -13.70 -23.63
N PRO A 130 -0.81 -12.99 -23.72
CA PRO A 130 -0.94 -11.67 -23.11
C PRO A 130 -0.54 -11.72 -21.64
N SER A 131 0.19 -10.72 -21.17
CA SER A 131 0.62 -10.65 -19.78
C SER A 131 -0.56 -10.62 -18.83
N PHE A 132 -0.45 -11.32 -17.71
CA PHE A 132 -1.41 -11.16 -16.61
C PHE A 132 -1.30 -9.75 -16.04
N ARG A 133 -2.37 -8.97 -16.09
CA ARG A 133 -2.44 -7.56 -15.66
C ARG A 133 -3.20 -7.35 -14.36
N GLY A 134 -3.48 -8.45 -13.64
CA GLY A 134 -4.32 -8.49 -12.45
C GLY A 134 -5.76 -8.83 -12.77
N HIS A 135 -6.45 -9.39 -11.77
CA HIS A 135 -7.78 -9.96 -11.94
C HIS A 135 -8.86 -8.97 -12.36
N VAL A 136 -8.67 -7.68 -12.17
CA VAL A 136 -9.58 -6.64 -12.69
C VAL A 136 -9.54 -6.53 -14.21
N VAL A 137 -8.49 -7.04 -14.86
CA VAL A 137 -8.29 -6.99 -16.32
C VAL A 137 -8.48 -8.35 -16.97
N ASN A 138 -7.75 -9.37 -16.51
CA ASN A 138 -7.74 -10.71 -17.10
C ASN A 138 -7.49 -11.78 -16.02
N ASP A 139 -7.55 -13.05 -16.41
CA ASP A 139 -7.28 -14.18 -15.52
C ASP A 139 -5.80 -14.56 -15.48
N ASP A 140 -5.35 -15.20 -14.40
CA ASP A 140 -4.02 -15.75 -14.27
C ASP A 140 -3.90 -17.15 -14.93
N GLU A 141 -5.02 -17.74 -15.36
CA GLU A 141 -5.00 -19.00 -16.11
C GLU A 141 -4.17 -18.87 -17.40
N PRO A 142 -3.21 -19.79 -17.66
CA PRO A 142 -2.30 -19.70 -18.79
C PRO A 142 -2.95 -20.14 -20.10
N THR A 143 -4.10 -19.55 -20.44
CA THR A 143 -4.81 -19.76 -21.71
C THR A 143 -5.06 -18.43 -22.42
N LEU A 144 -5.20 -18.45 -23.74
CA LEU A 144 -5.54 -17.23 -24.47
C LEU A 144 -6.87 -16.63 -24.01
N ALA A 145 -7.85 -17.46 -23.71
CA ALA A 145 -9.16 -17.02 -23.23
C ALA A 145 -9.04 -16.34 -21.86
N GLY A 146 -8.34 -16.97 -20.90
CA GLY A 146 -8.10 -16.39 -19.57
C GLY A 146 -7.29 -15.09 -19.63
N ARG A 147 -6.31 -15.00 -20.53
CA ARG A 147 -5.45 -13.81 -20.67
C ARG A 147 -6.04 -12.68 -21.53
N THR A 148 -7.17 -12.91 -22.21
CA THR A 148 -7.88 -11.85 -22.94
C THR A 148 -8.54 -10.91 -21.94
N PRO A 149 -8.34 -9.57 -22.04
CA PRO A 149 -9.00 -8.61 -21.17
C PRO A 149 -10.52 -8.70 -21.22
N ASP A 150 -11.17 -8.72 -20.06
CA ASP A 150 -12.62 -8.76 -19.91
C ASP A 150 -13.09 -7.62 -18.99
N PRO A 151 -13.80 -6.60 -19.52
CA PRO A 151 -14.23 -5.46 -18.71
C PRO A 151 -15.23 -5.83 -17.60
N THR A 152 -15.96 -6.94 -17.73
CA THR A 152 -16.93 -7.38 -16.70
C THR A 152 -16.25 -7.74 -15.37
N ARG A 153 -14.96 -8.05 -15.40
CA ARG A 153 -14.14 -8.33 -14.21
C ARG A 153 -14.06 -7.13 -13.26
N MET A 154 -14.23 -5.91 -13.77
CA MET A 154 -14.30 -4.71 -12.94
C MET A 154 -15.50 -4.74 -11.97
N LEU A 155 -16.62 -5.35 -12.35
CA LEU A 155 -17.78 -5.54 -11.45
C LEU A 155 -17.46 -6.55 -10.35
N THR A 156 -16.75 -7.63 -10.67
CA THR A 156 -16.28 -8.60 -9.67
C THR A 156 -15.33 -7.94 -8.68
N ALA A 157 -14.36 -7.15 -9.17
CA ALA A 157 -13.44 -6.38 -8.32
C ALA A 157 -14.20 -5.44 -7.37
N TYR A 158 -15.20 -4.70 -7.87
CA TYR A 158 -16.06 -3.85 -7.05
C TYR A 158 -16.78 -4.66 -5.95
N HIS A 159 -17.43 -5.77 -6.29
CA HIS A 159 -18.19 -6.55 -5.31
C HIS A 159 -17.29 -7.20 -4.25
N GLN A 160 -16.13 -7.70 -4.63
CA GLN A 160 -15.15 -8.22 -3.67
C GLN A 160 -14.59 -7.10 -2.78
N SER A 161 -14.29 -5.93 -3.35
CA SER A 161 -13.86 -4.75 -2.58
C SER A 161 -14.92 -4.31 -1.57
N ALA A 162 -16.19 -4.25 -1.99
CA ALA A 162 -17.29 -3.89 -1.11
C ALA A 162 -17.45 -4.86 0.08
N SER A 163 -17.36 -6.15 -0.19
CA SER A 163 -17.43 -7.18 0.85
C SER A 163 -16.23 -7.14 1.79
N THR A 164 -15.03 -6.94 1.24
CA THR A 164 -13.79 -6.78 2.02
C THR A 164 -13.87 -5.57 2.94
N LEU A 165 -14.28 -4.41 2.42
CA LEU A 165 -14.46 -3.18 3.22
C LEU A 165 -15.49 -3.36 4.33
N ASN A 166 -16.62 -4.02 4.04
CA ASN A 166 -17.61 -4.33 5.05
C ASN A 166 -17.04 -5.19 6.20
N LEU A 167 -16.27 -6.23 5.85
CA LEU A 167 -15.64 -7.10 6.83
C LEU A 167 -14.54 -6.39 7.63
N LEU A 168 -13.70 -5.56 6.97
CA LEU A 168 -12.69 -4.73 7.63
C LEU A 168 -13.34 -3.77 8.64
N ARG A 169 -14.43 -3.09 8.26
CA ARG A 169 -15.18 -2.21 9.16
C ARG A 169 -15.78 -2.97 10.35
N ALA A 170 -16.28 -4.18 10.12
CA ALA A 170 -16.77 -5.04 11.20
C ALA A 170 -15.65 -5.43 12.18
N PHE A 171 -14.49 -5.84 11.69
CA PHE A 171 -13.36 -6.22 12.53
C PHE A 171 -12.78 -5.03 13.30
N THR A 172 -12.60 -3.87 12.65
CA THR A 172 -11.98 -2.69 13.27
C THR A 172 -12.89 -2.00 14.30
N LYS A 173 -14.21 -2.25 14.24
CA LYS A 173 -15.20 -1.70 15.20
C LYS A 173 -15.77 -2.73 16.17
N GLY A 174 -15.61 -4.03 15.87
CA GLY A 174 -16.20 -5.13 16.62
C GLY A 174 -15.32 -5.73 17.72
N GLY A 175 -14.22 -5.09 18.11
CA GLY A 175 -13.31 -5.53 19.17
C GLY A 175 -12.22 -6.53 18.73
N PHE A 176 -12.19 -6.97 17.47
CA PHE A 176 -11.10 -7.79 16.95
C PHE A 176 -9.77 -7.04 16.96
N ALA A 177 -9.80 -5.72 16.73
CA ALA A 177 -8.65 -4.84 16.74
C ALA A 177 -8.27 -4.30 18.14
N ASP A 178 -8.82 -4.89 19.22
CA ASP A 178 -8.48 -4.51 20.59
C ASP A 178 -6.98 -4.62 20.86
N LEU A 179 -6.41 -3.58 21.43
CA LEU A 179 -4.96 -3.43 21.64
C LEU A 179 -4.39 -4.60 22.48
N SER A 180 -5.13 -5.08 23.48
CA SER A 180 -4.68 -6.18 24.33
C SER A 180 -4.70 -7.52 23.59
N GLN A 181 -5.65 -7.71 22.69
CA GLN A 181 -5.72 -8.89 21.85
C GLN A 181 -4.58 -8.90 20.83
N VAL A 182 -4.33 -7.78 20.15
CA VAL A 182 -3.22 -7.64 19.19
C VAL A 182 -1.88 -7.86 19.88
N HIS A 183 -1.70 -7.33 21.10
CA HIS A 183 -0.48 -7.56 21.88
C HIS A 183 -0.30 -9.05 22.25
N THR A 184 -1.36 -9.77 22.58
CA THR A 184 -1.30 -11.20 22.83
C THR A 184 -0.80 -11.98 21.61
N TRP A 185 -1.21 -11.60 20.40
CA TRP A 185 -0.69 -12.20 19.17
C TRP A 185 0.80 -11.90 18.97
N ASN A 186 1.27 -10.68 19.30
CA ASN A 186 2.68 -10.34 19.24
C ASN A 186 3.53 -11.18 20.22
N GLN A 187 3.03 -11.40 21.44
CA GLN A 187 3.69 -12.30 22.38
C GLN A 187 3.77 -13.76 21.87
N GLN A 188 2.73 -14.25 21.21
CA GLN A 188 2.72 -15.58 20.58
C GLN A 188 3.78 -15.68 19.46
N PHE A 189 3.93 -14.64 18.64
CA PHE A 189 4.98 -14.57 17.63
C PHE A 189 6.38 -14.64 18.26
N VAL A 190 6.65 -13.78 19.25
CA VAL A 190 7.95 -13.71 19.96
C VAL A 190 8.31 -15.07 20.57
N ALA A 191 7.34 -15.76 21.19
CA ALA A 191 7.55 -17.08 21.81
C ALA A 191 7.71 -18.22 20.82
N GLY A 192 7.12 -18.12 19.62
CA GLY A 192 7.07 -19.19 18.62
C GLY A 192 8.08 -19.08 17.48
N SER A 193 8.75 -17.93 17.30
CA SER A 193 9.66 -17.66 16.18
C SER A 193 11.13 -17.77 16.65
N PRO A 194 12.02 -18.42 15.87
CA PRO A 194 13.46 -18.45 16.17
C PRO A 194 14.07 -17.05 16.28
N GLY A 195 13.63 -16.10 15.46
CA GLY A 195 14.05 -14.69 15.52
C GLY A 195 13.33 -13.88 16.61
N GLY A 196 12.22 -14.38 17.13
CA GLY A 196 11.36 -13.66 18.08
C GLY A 196 12.05 -13.32 19.40
N GLN A 197 12.99 -14.12 19.84
CA GLN A 197 13.75 -13.88 21.08
C GLN A 197 14.51 -12.54 21.08
N HIS A 198 14.88 -12.02 19.91
CA HIS A 198 15.49 -10.69 19.79
C HIS A 198 14.55 -9.57 20.22
N TYR A 199 13.26 -9.81 20.20
CA TYR A 199 12.21 -8.83 20.48
C TYR A 199 11.52 -9.02 21.83
N ASP A 200 11.99 -9.97 22.65
CA ASP A 200 11.46 -10.24 24.00
C ASP A 200 11.44 -8.97 24.86
N ALA A 201 12.51 -8.18 24.80
CA ALA A 201 12.61 -6.93 25.56
C ALA A 201 11.52 -5.93 25.17
N LEU A 202 11.31 -5.72 23.87
CA LEU A 202 10.30 -4.81 23.35
C LEU A 202 8.87 -5.30 23.68
N ALA A 203 8.59 -6.58 23.48
CA ALA A 203 7.30 -7.18 23.83
C ALA A 203 7.01 -7.06 25.34
N ALA A 204 8.02 -7.25 26.19
CA ALA A 204 7.90 -7.09 27.63
C ALA A 204 7.67 -5.62 28.04
N GLU A 205 8.25 -4.67 27.33
CA GLU A 205 8.01 -3.24 27.56
C GLU A 205 6.58 -2.81 27.18
N ILE A 206 6.07 -3.29 26.04
CA ILE A 206 4.68 -3.07 25.63
C ILE A 206 3.72 -3.65 26.68
N ASP A 207 3.98 -4.87 27.14
CA ASP A 207 3.19 -5.51 28.21
C ASP A 207 3.20 -4.69 29.51
N ARG A 208 4.38 -4.13 29.88
CA ARG A 208 4.50 -3.25 31.05
C ARG A 208 3.69 -1.97 30.88
N ALA A 209 3.71 -1.36 29.69
CA ALA A 209 2.91 -0.17 29.40
C ALA A 209 1.40 -0.46 29.48
N LEU A 210 0.94 -1.58 28.93
CA LEU A 210 -0.48 -1.98 29.02
C LEU A 210 -0.90 -2.29 30.47
N ARG A 211 -0.04 -2.93 31.26
CA ARG A 211 -0.32 -3.15 32.71
C ARG A 211 -0.38 -1.83 33.47
N PHE A 212 0.50 -0.87 33.17
CA PHE A 212 0.46 0.46 33.77
C PHE A 212 -0.85 1.19 33.45
N MET A 213 -1.29 1.18 32.18
CA MET A 213 -2.57 1.80 31.78
C MET A 213 -3.75 1.18 32.57
N ARG A 214 -3.80 -0.15 32.70
CA ARG A 214 -4.82 -0.84 33.51
C ARG A 214 -4.73 -0.43 34.97
N ALA A 215 -3.54 -0.33 35.56
CA ALA A 215 -3.34 0.08 36.94
C ALA A 215 -3.79 1.53 37.21
N CYS A 216 -3.69 2.40 36.18
CA CYS A 216 -4.24 3.75 36.22
C CYS A 216 -5.77 3.82 36.05
N GLY A 217 -6.45 2.69 35.96
CA GLY A 217 -7.90 2.63 35.82
C GLY A 217 -8.41 2.78 34.39
N ILE A 218 -7.52 2.80 33.38
CA ILE A 218 -7.90 2.80 31.96
C ILE A 218 -8.38 1.38 31.62
N ASN A 219 -9.70 1.25 31.41
CA ASN A 219 -10.29 -0.03 31.00
C ASN A 219 -10.07 -0.23 29.50
N LEU A 220 -9.01 -0.94 29.13
CA LEU A 220 -8.66 -1.22 27.74
C LEU A 220 -9.76 -1.95 26.96
N GLY A 221 -10.59 -2.75 27.65
CA GLY A 221 -11.73 -3.49 27.07
C GLY A 221 -13.09 -2.79 27.19
N GLY A 222 -13.17 -1.61 27.83
CA GLY A 222 -14.42 -0.86 28.04
C GLY A 222 -14.48 0.48 27.31
N GLU A 223 -13.35 1.02 26.91
CA GLU A 223 -13.27 2.30 26.21
C GLU A 223 -13.44 2.08 24.70
N ALA A 224 -14.52 2.57 24.12
CA ALA A 224 -14.80 2.42 22.68
C ALA A 224 -13.67 2.97 21.80
N SER A 225 -12.96 4.00 22.25
CA SER A 225 -11.80 4.59 21.58
C SER A 225 -10.59 3.65 21.49
N LEU A 226 -10.47 2.67 22.40
CA LEU A 226 -9.38 1.67 22.40
C LEU A 226 -9.77 0.37 21.71
N GLN A 227 -11.08 0.15 21.48
CA GLN A 227 -11.62 -0.97 20.74
C GLN A 227 -11.76 -0.69 19.24
N GLN A 228 -11.82 0.59 18.85
CA GLN A 228 -11.97 1.00 17.47
C GLN A 228 -10.64 1.49 16.93
N VAL A 229 -10.30 0.99 15.75
CA VAL A 229 -9.08 1.37 15.05
C VAL A 229 -9.45 1.95 13.71
N ASP A 230 -8.93 3.14 13.41
CA ASP A 230 -9.03 3.69 12.08
C ASP A 230 -8.17 2.86 11.13
N PHE A 231 -8.78 2.44 10.03
CA PHE A 231 -8.15 1.68 8.98
C PHE A 231 -8.64 2.17 7.62
N TRP A 232 -7.72 2.56 6.76
CA TRP A 232 -8.02 3.05 5.43
C TRP A 232 -7.48 2.09 4.37
N THR A 233 -8.00 2.20 3.15
CA THR A 233 -7.60 1.36 2.02
C THR A 233 -6.99 2.18 0.91
N SER A 234 -6.12 1.55 0.11
CA SER A 234 -5.42 2.18 -0.99
C SER A 234 -5.07 1.18 -2.08
N HIS A 235 -4.98 1.64 -3.31
CA HIS A 235 -4.49 0.86 -4.44
C HIS A 235 -3.86 1.75 -5.53
N GLU A 236 -3.17 1.13 -6.49
CA GLU A 236 -2.69 1.81 -7.69
C GLU A 236 -3.87 2.19 -8.59
N GLY A 237 -4.05 3.47 -8.85
CA GLY A 237 -5.06 3.96 -9.79
C GLY A 237 -4.65 3.68 -11.23
N LEU A 238 -4.50 2.39 -11.58
CA LEU A 238 -3.92 1.94 -12.84
C LEU A 238 -4.93 1.90 -13.98
N ILE A 239 -6.14 1.41 -13.72
CA ILE A 239 -7.19 1.23 -14.74
C ILE A 239 -8.11 2.45 -14.71
N LEU A 240 -7.74 3.48 -15.47
CA LEU A 240 -8.41 4.78 -15.41
C LEU A 240 -9.90 4.74 -15.73
N SER A 241 -10.35 3.80 -16.57
CA SER A 241 -11.77 3.61 -16.83
C SER A 241 -12.55 3.13 -15.60
N TYR A 242 -11.93 2.30 -14.75
CA TYR A 242 -12.50 1.88 -13.46
C TYR A 242 -12.56 3.05 -12.47
N GLU A 243 -11.45 3.76 -12.31
CA GLU A 243 -11.37 4.90 -11.38
C GLU A 243 -12.32 6.04 -11.79
N GLU A 244 -12.43 6.35 -13.09
CA GLU A 244 -13.43 7.30 -13.61
C GLU A 244 -14.84 6.87 -13.24
N ALA A 245 -15.19 5.59 -13.48
CA ALA A 245 -16.51 5.06 -13.16
C ALA A 245 -16.81 5.08 -11.67
N MET A 246 -15.80 5.03 -10.80
CA MET A 246 -15.92 5.13 -9.34
C MET A 246 -15.83 6.55 -8.80
N THR A 247 -15.47 7.54 -9.61
CA THR A 247 -15.35 8.93 -9.17
C THR A 247 -16.71 9.59 -8.99
N ARG A 248 -16.91 10.25 -7.87
CA ARG A 248 -18.16 10.91 -7.46
C ARG A 248 -17.90 12.33 -7.02
N ARG A 249 -18.91 13.18 -7.21
CA ARG A 249 -18.92 14.54 -6.67
C ARG A 249 -19.48 14.51 -5.24
N ASP A 250 -18.71 15.03 -4.29
CA ASP A 250 -19.17 15.13 -2.89
C ASP A 250 -20.32 16.15 -2.80
N SER A 251 -21.42 15.75 -2.18
CA SER A 251 -22.60 16.61 -2.03
C SER A 251 -22.40 17.77 -1.06
N LEU A 252 -21.40 17.70 -0.18
CA LEU A 252 -21.12 18.72 0.83
C LEU A 252 -20.18 19.81 0.31
N THR A 253 -19.10 19.41 -0.41
CA THR A 253 -18.07 20.36 -0.88
C THR A 253 -18.18 20.67 -2.35
N GLY A 254 -18.80 19.79 -3.14
CA GLY A 254 -18.84 19.86 -4.59
C GLY A 254 -17.58 19.39 -5.28
N ASP A 255 -16.59 18.88 -4.53
CA ASP A 255 -15.33 18.39 -5.05
C ASP A 255 -15.43 16.94 -5.55
N TRP A 256 -14.47 16.54 -6.40
CA TRP A 256 -14.44 15.20 -6.96
C TRP A 256 -13.59 14.27 -6.08
N TYR A 257 -14.15 13.13 -5.73
CA TYR A 257 -13.49 12.05 -5.02
C TYR A 257 -13.57 10.77 -5.81
N ASP A 258 -12.43 10.11 -5.99
CA ASP A 258 -12.42 8.70 -6.32
C ASP A 258 -12.89 7.91 -5.10
N THR A 259 -13.98 7.20 -5.26
CA THR A 259 -14.61 6.44 -4.17
C THR A 259 -14.29 4.96 -4.21
N SER A 260 -13.32 4.54 -5.04
CA SER A 260 -12.79 3.18 -5.10
C SER A 260 -11.91 2.84 -3.90
N ALA A 261 -11.17 3.83 -3.36
CA ALA A 261 -10.38 3.73 -2.14
C ALA A 261 -10.22 5.09 -1.45
N HIS A 262 -9.65 5.10 -0.23
CA HIS A 262 -9.39 6.34 0.50
C HIS A 262 -8.21 7.11 -0.09
N LEU A 263 -7.18 6.37 -0.58
CA LEU A 263 -6.02 6.90 -1.28
C LEU A 263 -5.76 6.07 -2.54
N VAL A 264 -5.47 6.73 -3.66
CA VAL A 264 -4.96 6.11 -4.87
C VAL A 264 -3.58 6.64 -5.21
N TRP A 265 -2.73 5.81 -5.83
CA TRP A 265 -1.39 6.25 -6.22
C TRP A 265 -1.10 6.02 -7.70
N VAL A 266 -0.19 6.84 -8.26
CA VAL A 266 0.43 6.57 -9.54
C VAL A 266 1.67 5.72 -9.38
N GLY A 267 1.82 4.70 -10.23
CA GLY A 267 2.99 3.84 -10.28
C GLY A 267 4.19 4.52 -10.94
N GLU A 268 5.38 3.91 -10.82
CA GLU A 268 6.61 4.43 -11.45
C GLU A 268 6.50 4.58 -12.97
N ARG A 269 5.73 3.70 -13.63
CA ARG A 269 5.54 3.71 -15.10
C ARG A 269 4.50 4.73 -15.57
N THR A 270 3.69 5.26 -14.66
CA THR A 270 2.55 6.13 -14.99
C THR A 270 2.62 7.52 -14.36
N ARG A 271 3.76 7.86 -13.72
CA ARG A 271 3.97 9.12 -12.98
C ARG A 271 4.38 10.33 -13.83
N HIS A 272 4.27 10.27 -15.13
CA HIS A 272 4.65 11.41 -16.00
C HIS A 272 3.70 12.59 -15.79
N PRO A 273 4.20 13.80 -15.50
CA PRO A 273 3.35 14.96 -15.21
C PRO A 273 2.37 15.35 -16.34
N GLY A 274 2.70 15.02 -17.60
CA GLY A 274 1.81 15.21 -18.75
C GLY A 274 0.96 13.99 -19.12
N GLY A 275 1.01 12.92 -18.32
CA GLY A 275 0.30 11.67 -18.59
C GLY A 275 -1.09 11.64 -17.96
N ALA A 276 -1.93 10.78 -18.50
CA ALA A 276 -3.34 10.61 -18.10
C ALA A 276 -3.53 10.30 -16.61
N HIS A 277 -2.65 9.48 -16.01
CA HIS A 277 -2.77 9.10 -14.61
C HIS A 277 -2.51 10.26 -13.65
N VAL A 278 -1.47 11.06 -13.91
CA VAL A 278 -1.16 12.24 -13.09
C VAL A 278 -2.26 13.29 -13.24
N ASP A 279 -2.73 13.52 -14.47
CA ASP A 279 -3.85 14.44 -14.72
C ASP A 279 -5.12 13.99 -13.99
N PHE A 280 -5.44 12.70 -14.04
CA PHE A 280 -6.61 12.15 -13.35
C PHE A 280 -6.51 12.39 -11.83
N LEU A 281 -5.38 12.00 -11.20
CA LEU A 281 -5.20 12.17 -9.77
C LEU A 281 -5.13 13.64 -9.33
N SER A 282 -4.67 14.54 -10.22
CA SER A 282 -4.56 15.98 -9.90
C SER A 282 -5.91 16.64 -9.61
N GLY A 283 -6.97 16.17 -10.24
CA GLY A 283 -8.33 16.71 -10.06
C GLY A 283 -9.14 16.09 -8.92
N LEU A 284 -8.64 15.00 -8.32
CA LEU A 284 -9.29 14.38 -7.17
C LEU A 284 -9.00 15.15 -5.87
N SER A 285 -9.91 15.11 -4.93
CA SER A 285 -9.72 15.66 -3.57
C SER A 285 -9.29 14.62 -2.54
N ASN A 286 -9.12 13.35 -2.93
CA ASN A 286 -8.49 12.32 -2.10
C ASN A 286 -7.04 12.70 -1.77
N PRO A 287 -6.47 12.26 -0.63
CA PRO A 287 -5.03 12.13 -0.57
C PRO A 287 -4.54 11.18 -1.67
N VAL A 288 -3.41 11.51 -2.27
CA VAL A 288 -2.81 10.74 -3.38
C VAL A 288 -1.37 10.41 -3.10
N ALA A 289 -0.82 9.41 -3.81
CA ALA A 289 0.59 9.10 -3.70
C ALA A 289 1.24 8.88 -5.08
N ALA A 290 2.57 8.95 -5.12
CA ALA A 290 3.36 8.68 -6.31
C ALA A 290 4.59 7.84 -5.98
N LYS A 291 4.84 6.79 -6.78
CA LYS A 291 6.06 5.99 -6.71
C LYS A 291 7.23 6.72 -7.33
N ILE A 292 8.37 6.74 -6.65
CA ILE A 292 9.59 7.41 -7.08
C ILE A 292 10.72 6.39 -7.20
N GLY A 293 11.06 6.04 -8.42
CA GLY A 293 12.13 5.11 -8.73
C GLY A 293 13.51 5.76 -8.81
N PRO A 294 14.55 4.95 -9.05
CA PRO A 294 15.93 5.40 -9.01
C PRO A 294 16.34 6.37 -10.14
N ASP A 295 15.55 6.39 -11.21
CA ASP A 295 15.84 7.25 -12.38
C ASP A 295 15.12 8.62 -12.30
N ALA A 296 14.37 8.86 -11.19
CA ALA A 296 13.68 10.13 -10.99
C ALA A 296 14.68 11.26 -10.68
N THR A 297 14.61 12.34 -11.45
CA THR A 297 15.39 13.54 -11.17
C THR A 297 14.68 14.46 -10.16
N PRO A 298 15.40 15.35 -9.45
CA PRO A 298 14.80 16.37 -8.61
C PRO A 298 13.74 17.22 -9.33
N ALA A 299 13.98 17.57 -10.60
CA ALA A 299 13.04 18.33 -11.41
C ALA A 299 11.75 17.57 -11.69
N ASP A 300 11.84 16.26 -11.99
CA ASP A 300 10.67 15.40 -12.19
C ASP A 300 9.80 15.35 -10.94
N VAL A 301 10.44 15.18 -9.78
CA VAL A 301 9.72 15.06 -8.51
C VAL A 301 9.05 16.37 -8.11
N VAL A 302 9.71 17.49 -8.28
CA VAL A 302 9.10 18.82 -8.04
C VAL A 302 7.95 19.09 -9.03
N GLY A 303 8.12 18.73 -10.31
CA GLY A 303 7.06 18.83 -11.32
C GLY A 303 5.84 17.97 -10.95
N LEU A 304 6.07 16.77 -10.42
CA LEU A 304 5.03 15.88 -9.95
C LEU A 304 4.31 16.45 -8.71
N CYS A 305 5.05 17.02 -7.76
CA CYS A 305 4.47 17.71 -6.60
C CYS A 305 3.59 18.90 -7.05
N ALA A 306 4.07 19.71 -7.97
CA ALA A 306 3.31 20.84 -8.50
C ALA A 306 2.03 20.43 -9.24
N ALA A 307 2.04 19.26 -9.91
CA ALA A 307 0.87 18.71 -10.59
C ALA A 307 -0.17 18.12 -9.60
N LEU A 308 0.29 17.33 -8.62
CA LEU A 308 -0.60 16.58 -7.71
C LEU A 308 -1.02 17.36 -6.46
N ASP A 309 -0.24 18.36 -6.06
CA ASP A 309 -0.49 19.20 -4.88
C ASP A 309 -0.08 20.65 -5.14
N PRO A 310 -0.76 21.35 -6.08
CA PRO A 310 -0.43 22.74 -6.41
C PRO A 310 -0.67 23.69 -5.22
N ASP A 311 -1.60 23.36 -4.34
CA ASP A 311 -2.00 24.18 -3.20
C ASP A 311 -1.10 23.94 -1.97
N ARG A 312 -0.16 23.02 -2.04
CA ARG A 312 0.76 22.63 -0.94
C ARG A 312 0.01 22.27 0.34
N THR A 313 -0.99 21.41 0.20
CA THR A 313 -1.86 21.01 1.31
C THR A 313 -1.25 19.87 2.11
N PRO A 314 -0.97 20.03 3.41
CA PRO A 314 -0.45 18.96 4.24
C PRO A 314 -1.32 17.69 4.17
N GLY A 315 -0.68 16.52 4.06
CA GLY A 315 -1.35 15.23 3.95
C GLY A 315 -1.96 14.92 2.58
N ARG A 316 -1.87 15.84 1.61
CA ARG A 316 -2.38 15.63 0.25
C ARG A 316 -1.52 14.63 -0.53
N LEU A 317 -0.20 14.78 -0.50
CA LEU A 317 0.73 14.02 -1.34
C LEU A 317 1.69 13.18 -0.51
N THR A 318 1.78 11.89 -0.84
CA THR A 318 2.79 10.97 -0.34
C THR A 318 3.73 10.57 -1.48
N LEU A 319 5.03 10.77 -1.29
CA LEU A 319 6.08 10.30 -2.21
C LEU A 319 6.66 8.99 -1.69
N ILE A 320 6.51 7.92 -2.46
CA ILE A 320 6.90 6.56 -2.07
C ILE A 320 8.15 6.18 -2.85
N THR A 321 9.32 6.28 -2.20
CA THR A 321 10.61 5.92 -2.83
C THR A 321 10.74 4.40 -2.96
N ARG A 322 11.29 3.94 -4.10
CA ARG A 322 11.57 2.52 -4.39
C ARG A 322 12.92 2.39 -5.11
N LEU A 323 13.97 2.67 -4.39
CA LEU A 323 15.29 2.88 -5.00
C LEU A 323 16.11 1.59 -5.15
N GLY A 324 15.91 0.63 -4.24
CA GLY A 324 16.73 -0.57 -4.07
C GLY A 324 17.88 -0.33 -3.07
N ALA A 325 18.26 -1.39 -2.36
CA ALA A 325 19.34 -1.36 -1.39
C ALA A 325 20.65 -0.83 -1.98
N GLY A 326 21.36 -0.01 -1.24
CA GLY A 326 22.64 0.62 -1.64
C GLY A 326 22.47 1.90 -2.47
N ARG A 327 21.26 2.30 -2.85
CA ARG A 327 21.04 3.42 -3.78
C ARG A 327 20.49 4.69 -3.12
N ALA A 328 19.80 4.56 -2.00
CA ALA A 328 19.18 5.69 -1.32
C ALA A 328 20.18 6.80 -0.93
N PRO A 329 21.40 6.50 -0.43
CA PRO A 329 22.36 7.54 -0.07
C PRO A 329 22.80 8.44 -1.23
N ALA A 330 22.81 7.93 -2.46
CA ALA A 330 23.20 8.69 -3.64
C ALA A 330 22.07 9.51 -4.25
N ILE A 331 20.83 9.07 -4.14
CA ILE A 331 19.69 9.62 -4.88
C ILE A 331 18.79 10.47 -3.98
N LEU A 332 18.41 9.96 -2.82
CA LEU A 332 17.39 10.56 -1.98
C LEU A 332 17.73 11.97 -1.44
N PRO A 333 18.99 12.31 -1.07
CA PRO A 333 19.30 13.64 -0.56
C PRO A 333 18.92 14.77 -1.52
N GLY A 334 19.17 14.59 -2.83
CA GLY A 334 18.81 15.55 -3.87
C GLY A 334 17.30 15.74 -4.03
N LEU A 335 16.55 14.66 -3.90
CA LEU A 335 15.08 14.70 -3.98
C LEU A 335 14.49 15.41 -2.76
N LEU A 336 14.94 15.07 -1.55
CA LEU A 336 14.52 15.72 -0.30
C LEU A 336 14.75 17.23 -0.33
N ALA A 337 15.96 17.64 -0.74
CA ALA A 337 16.33 19.06 -0.83
C ALA A 337 15.43 19.81 -1.83
N ALA A 338 15.24 19.27 -3.04
CA ALA A 338 14.45 19.92 -4.08
C ALA A 338 12.96 20.10 -3.68
N VAL A 339 12.36 19.09 -3.09
CA VAL A 339 10.94 19.13 -2.65
C VAL A 339 10.78 20.11 -1.48
N ARG A 340 11.70 20.08 -0.51
CA ARG A 340 11.73 21.05 0.60
C ARG A 340 11.87 22.48 0.09
N ASP A 341 12.82 22.73 -0.80
CA ASP A 341 13.12 24.08 -1.32
C ASP A 341 11.96 24.60 -2.20
N ALA A 342 11.17 23.69 -2.83
CA ALA A 342 9.92 24.01 -3.51
C ALA A 342 8.74 24.22 -2.53
N GLY A 343 8.90 23.93 -1.24
CA GLY A 343 7.91 24.18 -0.19
C GLY A 343 6.71 23.22 -0.19
N HIS A 344 6.86 21.99 -0.68
CA HIS A 344 5.78 20.99 -0.64
C HIS A 344 5.83 20.16 0.65
N PRO A 345 4.74 20.14 1.46
CA PRO A 345 4.65 19.39 2.71
C PRO A 345 4.28 17.93 2.46
N VAL A 346 5.15 17.18 1.78
CA VAL A 346 4.88 15.80 1.40
C VAL A 346 5.16 14.82 2.55
N VAL A 347 4.46 13.68 2.53
CA VAL A 347 4.84 12.50 3.30
C VAL A 347 5.89 11.72 2.51
N TRP A 348 7.04 11.44 3.12
CA TRP A 348 8.04 10.55 2.56
C TRP A 348 7.86 9.13 3.11
N ALA A 349 7.70 8.15 2.22
CA ALA A 349 7.60 6.74 2.57
C ALA A 349 8.60 5.90 1.75
N CYS A 350 9.08 4.80 2.34
CA CYS A 350 9.97 3.84 1.69
C CYS A 350 9.19 2.62 1.23
N ASP A 351 9.30 2.27 -0.04
CA ASP A 351 8.91 0.98 -0.60
C ASP A 351 10.18 0.13 -0.82
N PRO A 352 10.56 -0.71 0.13
CA PRO A 352 11.78 -1.50 0.03
C PRO A 352 11.57 -2.78 -0.77
N MET A 353 10.38 -2.97 -1.35
CA MET A 353 10.00 -4.22 -2.02
C MET A 353 10.38 -4.19 -3.51
N HIS A 354 9.88 -3.19 -4.25
CA HIS A 354 9.94 -3.20 -5.71
C HIS A 354 11.35 -2.97 -6.29
N GLY A 355 12.24 -2.26 -5.55
CA GLY A 355 13.63 -2.07 -5.93
C GLY A 355 14.53 -3.29 -5.70
N ASN A 356 14.07 -4.25 -4.92
CA ASN A 356 14.86 -5.41 -4.47
C ASN A 356 14.37 -6.77 -5.01
N THR A 357 13.48 -6.75 -6.00
CA THR A 357 13.00 -7.99 -6.64
C THR A 357 14.01 -8.50 -7.67
N PHE A 358 14.34 -9.78 -7.60
CA PHE A 358 15.19 -10.48 -8.58
C PHE A 358 14.61 -11.86 -8.88
N THR A 359 15.17 -12.53 -9.91
CA THR A 359 14.80 -13.90 -10.25
C THR A 359 15.82 -14.86 -9.65
N GLY A 360 15.39 -15.76 -8.78
CA GLY A 360 16.22 -16.79 -8.17
C GLY A 360 16.59 -17.91 -9.16
N GLN A 361 17.44 -18.86 -8.71
CA GLN A 361 17.96 -19.96 -9.55
C GLN A 361 16.85 -20.86 -10.11
N GLY A 362 15.72 -21.01 -9.38
CA GLY A 362 14.52 -21.75 -9.82
C GLY A 362 13.61 -20.99 -10.80
N GLY A 363 14.00 -19.78 -11.26
CA GLY A 363 13.20 -18.98 -12.18
C GLY A 363 12.06 -18.20 -11.49
N ARG A 364 11.86 -18.37 -10.18
CA ARG A 364 10.87 -17.63 -9.40
C ARG A 364 11.40 -16.25 -9.02
N LYS A 365 10.54 -15.24 -9.06
CA LYS A 365 10.86 -13.95 -8.48
C LYS A 365 10.95 -14.07 -6.96
N THR A 366 11.91 -13.40 -6.36
CA THR A 366 12.07 -13.36 -4.90
C THR A 366 12.72 -12.06 -4.46
N ARG A 367 12.89 -11.89 -3.14
CA ARG A 367 13.58 -10.76 -2.51
C ARG A 367 14.41 -11.29 -1.34
N HIS A 368 15.60 -10.75 -1.14
CA HIS A 368 16.32 -10.96 0.10
C HIS A 368 15.77 -10.02 1.18
N PHE A 369 15.33 -10.58 2.30
CA PHE A 369 14.82 -9.80 3.43
C PHE A 369 15.87 -8.79 3.94
N ASP A 370 17.14 -9.17 3.94
CA ASP A 370 18.22 -8.26 4.32
C ASP A 370 18.34 -7.03 3.40
N HIS A 371 18.06 -7.18 2.09
CA HIS A 371 18.04 -6.04 1.17
C HIS A 371 16.82 -5.12 1.44
N VAL A 372 15.69 -5.71 1.80
CA VAL A 372 14.51 -4.95 2.23
C VAL A 372 14.85 -4.10 3.46
N LEU A 373 15.48 -4.69 4.47
CA LEU A 373 15.91 -3.98 5.68
C LEU A 373 17.01 -2.94 5.39
N ALA A 374 17.94 -3.25 4.49
CA ALA A 374 19.02 -2.33 4.14
C ALA A 374 18.46 -1.05 3.51
N GLU A 375 17.52 -1.15 2.55
CA GLU A 375 16.91 0.03 1.93
C GLU A 375 16.15 0.89 2.96
N ILE A 376 15.43 0.26 3.91
CA ILE A 376 14.75 0.99 4.99
C ILE A 376 15.77 1.74 5.86
N ARG A 377 16.85 1.07 6.30
CA ARG A 377 17.91 1.70 7.13
C ARG A 377 18.55 2.90 6.42
N GLU A 378 18.84 2.76 5.13
CA GLU A 378 19.38 3.83 4.31
C GLU A 378 18.40 5.00 4.20
N PHE A 379 17.11 4.72 3.93
CA PHE A 379 16.06 5.72 3.85
C PHE A 379 15.97 6.52 5.15
N PHE A 380 15.93 5.85 6.31
CA PHE A 380 15.87 6.50 7.62
C PHE A 380 17.12 7.35 7.88
N ALA A 381 18.31 6.83 7.60
CA ALA A 381 19.57 7.55 7.80
C ALA A 381 19.63 8.82 6.95
N VAL A 382 19.24 8.72 5.68
CA VAL A 382 19.26 9.86 4.75
C VAL A 382 18.21 10.91 5.14
N CYS A 383 16.99 10.50 5.47
CA CYS A 383 15.95 11.43 5.91
C CYS A 383 16.40 12.21 7.15
N ARG A 384 16.93 11.54 8.15
CA ARG A 384 17.45 12.19 9.38
C ARG A 384 18.59 13.15 9.10
N ALA A 385 19.54 12.73 8.28
CA ALA A 385 20.67 13.59 7.88
C ALA A 385 20.22 14.86 7.14
N ALA A 386 19.10 14.77 6.40
CA ALA A 386 18.50 15.90 5.70
C ALA A 386 17.52 16.72 6.57
N GLY A 387 17.29 16.35 7.83
CA GLY A 387 16.30 16.97 8.70
C GLY A 387 14.84 16.71 8.27
N ALA A 388 14.61 15.64 7.50
CA ALA A 388 13.29 15.19 7.07
C ALA A 388 12.79 14.04 7.96
N TRP A 389 11.48 13.98 8.17
CA TRP A 389 10.87 12.86 8.88
C TRP A 389 10.79 11.63 7.95
N PRO A 390 11.30 10.45 8.36
CA PRO A 390 11.07 9.20 7.63
C PRO A 390 9.64 8.74 7.88
N GLY A 391 8.68 9.33 7.13
CA GLY A 391 7.26 9.34 7.44
C GLY A 391 6.57 7.98 7.35
N GLY A 392 7.13 6.99 6.65
CA GLY A 392 6.45 5.70 6.57
C GLY A 392 7.14 4.61 5.77
N VAL A 393 6.50 3.44 5.76
CA VAL A 393 6.89 2.29 4.94
C VAL A 393 5.70 1.80 4.11
N HIS A 394 6.00 1.30 2.90
CA HIS A 394 5.04 0.72 1.97
C HIS A 394 5.50 -0.70 1.62
N VAL A 395 4.81 -1.71 2.12
CA VAL A 395 5.27 -3.11 2.04
C VAL A 395 4.23 -4.05 1.45
N GLU A 396 4.70 -5.05 0.71
CA GLU A 396 3.87 -6.14 0.17
C GLU A 396 3.95 -7.34 1.12
N LEU A 397 2.80 -7.73 1.68
CA LEU A 397 2.69 -8.81 2.63
C LEU A 397 1.41 -9.62 2.45
N THR A 398 1.38 -10.81 3.06
CA THR A 398 0.18 -11.61 3.23
C THR A 398 0.08 -12.10 4.67
N GLY A 399 -1.13 -12.49 5.10
CA GLY A 399 -1.36 -13.17 6.37
C GLY A 399 -0.93 -14.65 6.36
N ASP A 400 -0.70 -15.20 5.17
CA ASP A 400 -0.36 -16.60 4.98
C ASP A 400 1.13 -16.87 5.25
N ASN A 401 1.44 -18.11 5.62
CA ASN A 401 2.81 -18.54 5.82
C ASN A 401 3.45 -18.97 4.48
N VAL A 402 3.65 -17.99 3.59
CA VAL A 402 4.27 -18.19 2.29
C VAL A 402 5.81 -18.23 2.38
N THR A 403 6.47 -18.81 1.37
CA THR A 403 7.92 -18.87 1.23
C THR A 403 8.38 -18.10 -0.02
N GLU A 404 7.87 -16.86 -0.20
CA GLU A 404 8.10 -16.06 -1.41
C GLU A 404 9.36 -15.16 -1.32
N CYS A 405 9.77 -14.77 -0.11
CA CYS A 405 10.97 -13.97 0.17
C CYS A 405 11.98 -14.76 0.97
N LEU A 406 13.27 -14.59 0.66
CA LEU A 406 14.39 -15.29 1.30
C LEU A 406 14.78 -14.62 2.62
N GLY A 407 15.18 -15.43 3.62
CA GLY A 407 15.64 -14.96 4.93
C GLY A 407 14.50 -14.55 5.85
N GLY A 408 14.78 -13.61 6.77
CA GLY A 408 13.88 -13.18 7.83
C GLY A 408 13.83 -14.16 9.00
N ALA A 409 12.90 -13.94 9.93
CA ALA A 409 12.78 -14.71 11.16
C ALA A 409 12.64 -16.23 10.96
N ASP A 410 12.11 -16.68 9.84
CA ASP A 410 11.94 -18.09 9.48
C ASP A 410 13.13 -18.66 8.68
N GLU A 411 14.16 -17.85 8.39
CA GLU A 411 15.35 -18.23 7.61
C GLU A 411 15.04 -18.94 6.29
N VAL A 412 14.03 -18.45 5.53
CA VAL A 412 13.61 -19.06 4.28
C VAL A 412 14.75 -19.15 3.29
N LEU A 413 15.06 -20.37 2.84
CA LEU A 413 16.14 -20.69 1.89
C LEU A 413 15.60 -20.75 0.45
N GLU A 414 16.51 -20.60 -0.53
CA GLU A 414 16.15 -20.58 -1.95
C GLU A 414 15.47 -21.88 -2.43
N ASN A 415 15.92 -23.04 -1.93
CA ASN A 415 15.32 -24.34 -2.21
C ASN A 415 13.94 -24.56 -1.56
N GLN A 416 13.51 -23.64 -0.70
CA GLN A 416 12.20 -23.67 -0.05
C GLN A 416 11.16 -22.76 -0.74
N LEU A 417 11.57 -21.92 -1.70
CA LEU A 417 10.66 -20.99 -2.37
C LEU A 417 9.42 -21.68 -2.95
N GLU A 418 9.59 -22.88 -3.54
CA GLU A 418 8.47 -23.60 -4.17
C GLU A 418 7.51 -24.28 -3.20
N LEU A 419 7.84 -24.37 -1.91
CA LEU A 419 6.99 -25.05 -0.93
C LEU A 419 5.64 -24.37 -0.74
N ARG A 420 5.62 -23.04 -0.72
CA ARG A 420 4.41 -22.21 -0.54
C ARG A 420 4.56 -20.89 -1.29
N TYR A 421 4.76 -20.97 -2.60
CA TYR A 421 4.83 -19.81 -3.49
C TYR A 421 3.47 -19.63 -4.16
N THR A 422 2.64 -18.72 -3.63
CA THR A 422 1.24 -18.55 -4.04
C THR A 422 0.96 -17.26 -4.79
N THR A 423 1.92 -16.31 -4.79
CA THR A 423 1.72 -15.06 -5.52
C THR A 423 1.62 -15.27 -7.02
N THR A 424 0.69 -14.58 -7.66
CA THR A 424 0.56 -14.53 -9.13
C THR A 424 1.39 -13.39 -9.75
N CYS A 425 2.01 -12.53 -8.92
CA CYS A 425 2.74 -11.34 -9.35
C CYS A 425 4.15 -11.26 -8.74
N ASP A 426 4.34 -10.38 -7.75
CA ASP A 426 5.62 -10.21 -7.07
C ASP A 426 5.59 -10.83 -5.68
N PRO A 427 6.74 -11.32 -5.17
CA PRO A 427 6.83 -12.02 -3.89
C PRO A 427 6.44 -11.12 -2.71
N ARG A 428 5.76 -11.69 -1.72
CA ARG A 428 5.26 -11.01 -0.52
C ARG A 428 6.02 -11.49 0.72
N LEU A 429 6.10 -10.63 1.72
CA LEU A 429 6.51 -11.05 3.05
C LEU A 429 5.41 -11.91 3.68
N ASN A 430 5.78 -12.99 4.36
CA ASN A 430 4.87 -13.74 5.22
C ASN A 430 4.64 -13.00 6.56
N ALA A 431 3.77 -13.55 7.41
CA ALA A 431 3.44 -12.93 8.70
C ALA A 431 4.69 -12.76 9.60
N SER A 432 5.57 -13.77 9.67
CA SER A 432 6.80 -13.72 10.47
C SER A 432 7.76 -12.65 9.98
N GLN A 433 8.03 -12.60 8.68
CA GLN A 433 8.91 -11.59 8.07
C GLN A 433 8.33 -10.18 8.23
N SER A 434 7.01 -10.04 8.16
CA SER A 434 6.33 -8.75 8.35
C SER A 434 6.50 -8.21 9.77
N LEU A 435 6.39 -9.07 10.78
CA LEU A 435 6.61 -8.70 12.17
C LEU A 435 8.08 -8.42 12.46
N ASP A 436 8.99 -9.23 11.93
CA ASP A 436 10.44 -9.00 12.00
C ASP A 436 10.80 -7.61 11.44
N LEU A 437 10.27 -7.25 10.26
CA LEU A 437 10.43 -5.91 9.69
C LEU A 437 9.87 -4.82 10.62
N ALA A 438 8.70 -5.02 11.22
CA ALA A 438 8.10 -4.03 12.11
C ALA A 438 8.97 -3.77 13.35
N PHE A 439 9.56 -4.79 13.93
CA PHE A 439 10.48 -4.64 15.05
C PHE A 439 11.75 -3.87 14.65
N HIS A 440 12.34 -4.19 13.50
CA HIS A 440 13.49 -3.45 12.98
C HIS A 440 13.18 -1.97 12.73
N VAL A 441 12.01 -1.68 12.16
CA VAL A 441 11.56 -0.28 11.93
C VAL A 441 11.28 0.42 13.26
N ALA A 442 10.73 -0.27 14.25
CA ALA A 442 10.50 0.28 15.60
C ALA A 442 11.82 0.68 16.26
N ASP A 443 12.87 -0.12 16.14
CA ASP A 443 14.22 0.23 16.65
C ASP A 443 14.78 1.45 15.92
N LEU A 444 14.63 1.53 14.60
CA LEU A 444 15.02 2.72 13.85
C LEU A 444 14.27 3.97 14.33
N LEU A 445 12.96 3.87 14.58
CA LEU A 445 12.14 5.00 15.05
C LEU A 445 12.55 5.51 16.43
N ARG A 446 13.05 4.65 17.31
CA ARG A 446 13.58 5.03 18.62
C ARG A 446 14.88 5.84 18.55
N GLY A 447 15.54 5.89 17.40
CA GLY A 447 16.77 6.66 17.21
C GLY A 447 18.05 5.94 17.62
N HIS A 448 18.01 4.64 17.69
CA HIS A 448 19.15 3.76 17.96
C HIS A 448 19.83 3.27 16.68
#